data_c32eb5a601622430acfb33f2ba7d46f4
#
_entry.id   c32eb5a601622430acfb33f2ba7d46f4
#
_cell.length_a   1.000
_cell.length_b   1.000
_cell.length_c   1.000
_cell.angle_alpha   90.00
_cell.angle_beta   90.00
_cell.angle_gamma   90.00
#
_symmetry.space_group_name_H-M   'P 1'
#
loop_
_entity.id
_entity.type
_entity.pdbx_description
1 polymer ?
#
loop_
_entity_poly.entity_id
_entity_poly.type
_entity_poly.pdbx_seq_one_letter_code
_entity_poly.pdbx_strand_id
1 'polypeptide(L)'
;IDKINEITNGKGSDFSLETAGTETTFKNAIDCLSNLGTCGIVTTPLKGQMFPFSPTSILLGGKKLIGILMGSSIPEIFIPKLINLYIKGKLPFDTFVKYYKFNEINQAVEDSKKGKIIKPILLMD
;
A
#
# COMPACT_ATOMS: atom_id res chain seq x y z
N ILE A 1 3.59 9.81 13.04
CA ILE A 1 3.02 9.28 14.31
C ILE A 1 2.34 10.40 15.08
N ASP A 2 3.02 11.52 15.35
CA ASP A 2 2.51 12.59 16.22
C ASP A 2 1.12 13.11 15.80
N LYS A 3 0.91 13.31 14.50
CA LYS A 3 -0.41 13.73 14.00
C LYS A 3 -1.50 12.69 14.23
N ILE A 4 -1.18 11.41 14.16
CA ILE A 4 -2.13 10.33 14.46
C ILE A 4 -2.46 10.36 15.96
N ASN A 5 -1.47 10.49 16.81
CA ASN A 5 -1.68 10.61 18.26
C ASN A 5 -2.53 11.84 18.62
N GLU A 6 -2.29 12.97 17.97
CA GLU A 6 -3.10 14.18 18.17
C GLU A 6 -4.58 13.94 17.86
N ILE A 7 -4.90 13.42 16.66
CA ILE A 7 -6.30 13.21 16.23
C ILE A 7 -7.01 12.06 16.93
N THR A 8 -6.25 11.13 17.52
CA THR A 8 -6.78 9.98 18.26
C THR A 8 -6.72 10.17 19.80
N ASN A 9 -6.35 11.35 20.27
CA ASN A 9 -6.13 11.64 21.69
C ASN A 9 -5.18 10.64 22.36
N GLY A 10 -4.09 10.28 21.69
CA GLY A 10 -3.06 9.35 22.17
C GLY A 10 -3.43 7.86 22.10
N LYS A 11 -4.61 7.51 21.61
CA LYS A 11 -5.03 6.10 21.51
C LYS A 11 -4.36 5.32 20.36
N GLY A 12 -3.97 6.00 19.30
CA GLY A 12 -3.52 5.38 18.05
C GLY A 12 -4.68 4.94 17.16
N SER A 13 -4.36 4.31 16.04
CA SER A 13 -5.34 3.82 15.06
C SER A 13 -5.70 2.35 15.29
N ASP A 14 -6.94 1.97 15.06
CA ASP A 14 -7.39 0.57 15.15
C ASP A 14 -6.82 -0.27 14.00
N PHE A 15 -6.61 0.35 12.83
CA PHE A 15 -6.09 -0.30 11.64
C PHE A 15 -5.00 0.56 10.99
N SER A 16 -3.99 -0.11 10.44
CA SER A 16 -3.00 0.48 9.54
C SER A 16 -2.78 -0.43 8.33
N LEU A 17 -2.36 0.15 7.20
CA LEU A 17 -2.04 -0.58 5.99
C LEU A 17 -0.66 -0.17 5.51
N GLU A 18 0.28 -1.11 5.48
CA GLU A 18 1.62 -0.90 4.98
C GLU A 18 1.67 -1.23 3.47
N THR A 19 2.01 -0.23 2.65
CA THR A 19 1.94 -0.31 1.18
C THR A 19 3.22 0.12 0.48
N ALA A 20 4.22 0.60 1.20
CA ALA A 20 5.44 1.18 0.64
C ALA A 20 6.67 0.25 0.71
N GLY A 21 6.68 -0.70 1.65
CA GLY A 21 7.74 -1.68 1.78
C GLY A 21 9.07 -1.11 2.28
N THR A 22 9.08 0.03 2.96
CA THR A 22 10.30 0.60 3.56
C THR A 22 10.35 0.34 5.07
N GLU A 23 11.56 0.31 5.64
CA GLU A 23 11.73 0.14 7.08
C GLU A 23 10.95 1.20 7.87
N THR A 24 11.04 2.46 7.45
CA THR A 24 10.36 3.57 8.12
C THR A 24 8.83 3.44 8.07
N THR A 25 8.26 3.10 6.90
CA THR A 25 6.81 2.98 6.76
C THR A 25 6.28 1.76 7.49
N PHE A 26 7.04 0.65 7.48
CA PHE A 26 6.69 -0.55 8.23
C PHE A 26 6.69 -0.28 9.74
N LYS A 27 7.75 0.37 10.26
CA LYS A 27 7.81 0.78 11.66
C LYS A 27 6.65 1.70 12.03
N ASN A 28 6.38 2.72 11.23
CA ASN A 28 5.30 3.66 11.46
C ASN A 28 3.92 2.99 11.46
N ALA A 29 3.70 2.03 10.56
CA ALA A 29 2.44 1.29 10.49
C ALA A 29 2.16 0.45 11.76
N ILE A 30 3.19 -0.02 12.44
CA ILE A 30 3.06 -0.74 13.72
C ILE A 30 2.95 0.23 14.89
N ASP A 31 3.78 1.26 14.91
CA ASP A 31 3.87 2.17 16.05
C ASP A 31 2.63 3.06 16.18
N CYS A 32 1.95 3.36 15.09
CA CYS A 32 0.72 4.15 15.11
C CYS A 32 -0.52 3.39 15.64
N LEU A 33 -0.42 2.06 15.80
CA LEU A 33 -1.56 1.26 16.24
C LEU A 33 -1.90 1.46 17.71
N SER A 34 -3.19 1.54 17.97
CA SER A 34 -3.76 1.41 19.32
C SER A 34 -3.52 0.01 19.90
N ASN A 35 -3.83 -0.18 21.17
CA ASN A 35 -3.91 -1.51 21.76
C ASN A 35 -4.97 -2.34 21.01
N LEU A 36 -4.66 -3.61 20.76
CA LEU A 36 -5.44 -4.58 19.96
C LEU A 36 -5.56 -4.21 18.48
N GLY A 37 -4.90 -3.17 18.01
CA GLY A 37 -4.92 -2.71 16.62
C GLY A 37 -4.30 -3.73 15.65
N THR A 38 -4.65 -3.62 14.37
CA THR A 38 -4.23 -4.55 13.32
C THR A 38 -3.52 -3.82 12.19
N CYS A 39 -2.30 -4.25 11.85
CA CYS A 39 -1.58 -3.81 10.66
C CYS A 39 -1.72 -4.83 9.54
N GLY A 40 -2.27 -4.42 8.39
CA GLY A 40 -2.23 -5.17 7.14
C GLY A 40 -0.95 -4.88 6.36
N ILE A 41 -0.29 -5.89 5.85
CA ILE A 41 0.94 -5.80 5.06
C ILE A 41 0.62 -6.30 3.65
N VAL A 42 0.72 -5.41 2.65
CA VAL A 42 0.41 -5.71 1.24
C VAL A 42 1.62 -5.62 0.33
N THR A 43 2.76 -5.16 0.85
CA THR A 43 4.03 -5.10 0.10
C THR A 43 5.05 -6.08 0.63
N THR A 44 5.98 -6.47 -0.24
CA THR A 44 7.14 -7.25 0.15
C THR A 44 8.38 -6.36 0.16
N PRO A 45 9.21 -6.42 1.21
CA PRO A 45 10.53 -5.80 1.20
C PRO A 45 11.41 -6.39 0.10
N LEU A 46 12.49 -5.72 -0.23
CA LEU A 46 13.50 -6.27 -1.12
C LEU A 46 14.05 -7.59 -0.54
N LYS A 47 14.40 -8.54 -1.42
CA LYS A 47 14.90 -9.87 -1.00
C LYS A 47 16.06 -9.73 0.00
N GLY A 48 15.92 -10.37 1.16
CA GLY A 48 16.91 -10.33 2.22
C GLY A 48 16.84 -9.13 3.15
N GLN A 49 15.96 -8.18 2.90
CA GLN A 49 15.72 -7.06 3.80
C GLN A 49 14.85 -7.51 4.99
N MET A 50 15.31 -7.20 6.19
CA MET A 50 14.58 -7.46 7.44
C MET A 50 14.22 -6.13 8.09
N PHE A 51 12.99 -6.05 8.60
CA PHE A 51 12.53 -4.87 9.32
C PHE A 51 12.49 -5.17 10.82
N PRO A 52 13.30 -4.46 11.63
CA PRO A 52 13.27 -4.63 13.07
C PRO A 52 11.96 -4.05 13.64
N PHE A 53 11.33 -4.79 14.50
CA PHE A 53 10.24 -4.30 15.35
C PHE A 53 10.42 -4.84 16.77
N SER A 54 9.83 -4.16 17.74
CA SER A 54 9.89 -4.60 19.13
C SER A 54 8.84 -5.66 19.41
N PRO A 55 9.23 -6.93 19.67
CA PRO A 55 8.26 -7.95 20.09
C PRO A 55 7.48 -7.53 21.34
N THR A 56 8.10 -6.76 22.24
CA THR A 56 7.45 -6.24 23.45
C THR A 56 6.26 -5.32 23.11
N SER A 57 6.39 -4.45 22.10
CA SER A 57 5.29 -3.55 21.71
C SER A 57 4.10 -4.33 21.11
N ILE A 58 4.38 -5.41 20.42
CA ILE A 58 3.34 -6.31 19.91
C ILE A 58 2.64 -7.05 21.05
N LEU A 59 3.43 -7.64 21.96
CA LEU A 59 2.94 -8.40 23.10
C LEU A 59 2.09 -7.55 24.03
N LEU A 60 2.64 -6.44 24.54
CA LEU A 60 1.95 -5.59 25.52
C LEU A 60 0.76 -4.85 24.91
N GLY A 61 0.83 -4.48 23.65
CA GLY A 61 -0.28 -3.84 22.93
C GLY A 61 -1.33 -4.84 22.41
N GLY A 62 -1.07 -6.15 22.44
CA GLY A 62 -1.94 -7.16 21.81
C GLY A 62 -2.14 -6.92 20.31
N LYS A 63 -1.17 -6.28 19.65
CA LYS A 63 -1.25 -5.87 18.24
C LYS A 63 -1.18 -7.08 17.32
N LYS A 64 -1.80 -6.97 16.14
CA LYS A 64 -1.82 -8.02 15.12
C LYS A 64 -1.12 -7.54 13.85
N LEU A 65 -0.34 -8.44 13.23
CA LEU A 65 0.26 -8.25 11.91
C LEU A 65 -0.32 -9.30 10.97
N ILE A 66 -0.90 -8.86 9.86
CA ILE A 66 -1.58 -9.75 8.91
C ILE A 66 -1.00 -9.50 7.51
N GLY A 67 -0.46 -10.54 6.89
CA GLY A 67 -0.10 -10.52 5.47
C GLY A 67 -1.35 -10.58 4.59
N ILE A 68 -1.44 -9.71 3.60
CA ILE A 68 -2.56 -9.63 2.67
C ILE A 68 -2.02 -9.76 1.25
N LEU A 69 -2.10 -10.97 0.68
CA LEU A 69 -1.69 -11.22 -0.69
C LEU A 69 -2.86 -10.97 -1.64
N MET A 70 -2.68 -10.08 -2.62
CA MET A 70 -3.70 -9.76 -3.66
C MET A 70 -5.09 -9.45 -3.06
N GLY A 71 -5.13 -8.76 -1.91
CA GLY A 71 -6.38 -8.46 -1.22
C GLY A 71 -7.07 -9.67 -0.59
N SER A 72 -6.37 -10.82 -0.45
CA SER A 72 -6.95 -12.12 -0.06
C SER A 72 -8.15 -12.49 -0.94
N SER A 73 -8.12 -12.07 -2.20
CA SER A 73 -9.22 -12.24 -3.16
C SER A 73 -9.01 -13.47 -4.05
N ILE A 74 -10.11 -13.96 -4.61
CA ILE A 74 -10.11 -14.94 -5.69
C ILE A 74 -10.20 -14.14 -7.01
N PRO A 75 -9.12 -14.11 -7.85
CA PRO A 75 -9.05 -13.23 -9.03
C PRO A 75 -10.23 -13.43 -10.00
N GLU A 76 -10.64 -14.68 -10.24
CA GLU A 76 -11.72 -15.05 -11.14
C GLU A 76 -13.08 -14.44 -10.73
N ILE A 77 -13.25 -14.18 -9.45
CA ILE A 77 -14.47 -13.56 -8.89
C ILE A 77 -14.29 -12.05 -8.78
N PHE A 78 -13.09 -11.61 -8.39
CA PHE A 78 -12.87 -10.21 -8.04
C PHE A 78 -12.65 -9.32 -9.25
N ILE A 79 -11.90 -9.79 -10.27
CA ILE A 79 -11.64 -9.01 -11.49
C ILE A 79 -12.94 -8.62 -12.20
N PRO A 80 -13.93 -9.51 -12.43
CA PRO A 80 -15.22 -9.10 -13.01
C PRO A 80 -15.95 -8.04 -12.19
N LYS A 81 -15.83 -8.07 -10.84
CA LYS A 81 -16.41 -7.03 -9.98
C LYS A 81 -15.73 -5.67 -10.20
N LEU A 82 -14.40 -5.64 -10.33
CA LEU A 82 -13.65 -4.41 -10.62
C LEU A 82 -14.04 -3.84 -11.99
N ILE A 83 -14.15 -4.69 -13.02
CA ILE A 83 -14.58 -4.28 -14.36
C ILE A 83 -15.99 -3.67 -14.31
N ASN A 84 -16.92 -4.31 -13.59
CA ASN A 84 -18.27 -3.78 -13.45
C ASN A 84 -18.30 -2.42 -12.70
N LEU A 85 -17.44 -2.23 -11.71
CA LEU A 85 -17.30 -0.94 -11.03
C LEU A 85 -16.74 0.13 -11.96
N TYR A 86 -15.78 -0.22 -12.82
CA TYR A 86 -15.23 0.67 -13.84
C TYR A 86 -16.31 1.11 -14.85
N ILE A 87 -17.04 0.14 -15.43
CA ILE A 87 -18.13 0.40 -16.38
C ILE A 87 -19.20 1.33 -15.76
N LYS A 88 -19.47 1.19 -14.46
CA LYS A 88 -20.40 2.06 -13.72
C LYS A 88 -19.81 3.41 -13.30
N GLY A 89 -18.59 3.75 -13.71
CA GLY A 89 -17.89 4.97 -13.33
C GLY A 89 -17.52 5.08 -11.86
N LYS A 90 -17.56 3.96 -11.11
CA LYS A 90 -17.23 3.92 -9.67
C LYS A 90 -15.78 3.55 -9.37
N LEU A 91 -15.01 3.18 -10.38
CA LEU A 91 -13.59 2.85 -10.28
C LEU A 91 -12.83 3.48 -11.45
N PRO A 92 -12.54 4.76 -11.44
CA PRO A 92 -11.89 5.49 -12.55
C PRO A 92 -10.37 5.25 -12.56
N PHE A 93 -9.91 4.00 -12.66
CA PHE A 93 -8.48 3.66 -12.62
C PHE A 93 -7.72 4.18 -13.84
N ASP A 94 -8.38 4.42 -14.94
CA ASP A 94 -7.84 5.00 -16.17
C ASP A 94 -7.28 6.41 -15.96
N THR A 95 -7.79 7.15 -14.98
CA THR A 95 -7.25 8.47 -14.60
C THR A 95 -5.81 8.41 -14.05
N PHE A 96 -5.37 7.24 -13.61
CA PHE A 96 -4.01 7.01 -13.11
C PHE A 96 -3.03 6.56 -14.21
N VAL A 97 -3.55 6.29 -15.41
CA VAL A 97 -2.77 5.74 -16.53
C VAL A 97 -2.32 6.86 -17.46
N LYS A 98 -1.06 6.80 -17.90
CA LYS A 98 -0.55 7.59 -19.02
C LYS A 98 0.17 6.68 -19.99
N TYR A 99 -0.17 6.80 -21.26
CA TYR A 99 0.45 6.03 -22.33
C TYR A 99 1.69 6.76 -22.85
N TYR A 100 2.73 5.99 -23.14
CA TYR A 100 3.99 6.42 -23.75
C TYR A 100 4.30 5.51 -24.93
N LYS A 101 4.96 6.03 -25.95
CA LYS A 101 5.54 5.19 -27.00
C LYS A 101 6.70 4.38 -26.44
N PHE A 102 7.02 3.26 -27.05
CA PHE A 102 8.12 2.41 -26.57
C PHE A 102 9.46 3.14 -26.52
N ASN A 103 9.74 4.00 -27.51
CA ASN A 103 10.98 4.82 -27.52
C ASN A 103 11.04 5.90 -26.42
N GLU A 104 9.94 6.15 -25.72
CA GLU A 104 9.85 7.08 -24.59
C GLU A 104 10.01 6.38 -23.22
N ILE A 105 10.46 5.11 -23.18
CA ILE A 105 10.55 4.31 -21.95
C ILE A 105 11.35 5.03 -20.83
N ASN A 106 12.46 5.70 -21.20
CA ASN A 106 13.26 6.41 -20.20
C ASN A 106 12.49 7.61 -19.61
N GLN A 107 11.71 8.32 -20.42
CA GLN A 107 10.85 9.40 -19.93
C GLN A 107 9.75 8.87 -19.03
N ALA A 108 9.13 7.74 -19.38
CA ALA A 108 8.11 7.09 -18.56
C ALA A 108 8.65 6.70 -17.17
N VAL A 109 9.87 6.15 -17.12
CA VAL A 109 10.56 5.80 -15.87
C VAL A 109 10.85 7.05 -15.03
N GLU A 110 11.36 8.11 -15.64
CA GLU A 110 11.66 9.37 -14.92
C GLU A 110 10.40 10.04 -14.39
N ASP A 111 9.32 10.08 -15.17
CA ASP A 111 8.06 10.67 -14.74
C ASP A 111 7.43 9.88 -13.58
N SER A 112 7.55 8.54 -13.60
CA SER A 112 7.12 7.68 -12.51
C SER A 112 7.94 7.91 -11.23
N LYS A 113 9.29 7.95 -11.34
CA LYS A 113 10.17 8.22 -10.20
C LYS A 113 9.91 9.59 -9.55
N LYS A 114 9.58 10.59 -10.36
CA LYS A 114 9.25 11.95 -9.89
C LYS A 114 7.81 12.08 -9.36
N GLY A 115 7.04 11.00 -9.36
CA GLY A 115 5.64 11.02 -8.91
C GLY A 115 4.68 11.81 -9.80
N LYS A 116 5.10 12.16 -11.04
CA LYS A 116 4.24 12.87 -12.00
C LYS A 116 3.14 11.98 -12.56
N ILE A 117 3.37 10.68 -12.53
CA ILE A 117 2.44 9.67 -13.05
C ILE A 117 2.44 8.45 -12.15
N ILE A 118 1.26 7.88 -11.95
CA ILE A 118 1.08 6.71 -11.08
C ILE A 118 1.33 5.42 -11.87
N LYS A 119 0.76 5.31 -13.07
CA LYS A 119 0.83 4.09 -13.89
C LYS A 119 1.23 4.42 -15.33
N PRO A 120 2.52 4.41 -15.67
CA PRO A 120 2.95 4.50 -17.06
C PRO A 120 2.68 3.19 -17.79
N ILE A 121 2.14 3.27 -19.01
CA ILE A 121 1.94 2.13 -19.91
C ILE A 121 2.65 2.42 -21.21
N LEU A 122 3.50 1.48 -21.65
CA LEU A 122 4.18 1.57 -22.95
C LEU A 122 3.28 0.94 -24.02
N LEU A 123 3.08 1.66 -25.12
CA LEU A 123 2.48 1.13 -26.33
C LEU A 123 3.59 0.46 -27.15
N MET A 124 3.34 -0.78 -27.53
CA MET A 124 4.23 -1.60 -28.36
C MET A 124 3.69 -1.54 -29.78
N ASP A 125 4.13 -0.53 -30.54
CA ASP A 125 3.72 -0.33 -31.95
C ASP A 125 4.50 -1.25 -32.89
#